data_2cd36e48c9ac43f970cbe1beaba1a4af
#
_entry.id   2cd36e48c9ac43f970cbe1beaba1a4af
#
_cell.length_a   1.000
_cell.length_b   1.000
_cell.length_c   1.000
_cell.angle_alpha   90.00
_cell.angle_beta   90.00
_cell.angle_gamma   90.00
#
_symmetry.space_group_name_H-M   'P 1'
#
loop_
_entity.id
_entity.type
_entity.pdbx_description
1 polymer ?
#
loop_
_entity_poly.entity_id
_entity_poly.type
_entity_poly.pdbx_seq_one_letter_code
_entity_poly.pdbx_strand_id
1 'polypeptide(L)'
;MAVGQITWERFITSNNDARGVRYKFEDLSRQLFTYEFLSQNNVCKYVHSNPNNPGIESEPILDEVNNRYIGYQAKFFDNDADYNQIRESAQKAVKHYKGKLDLIYLFCNKALTTTCDSYKGIEKLLNDAGIALQPITDTTILDLVRKYPFLGKYYFDDHGISHEWFVNKAAITVNILGERFNADFNVDTEASRNLSIFLQN
;
A
#
# COMPACT_ATOMS: atom_id res chain seq x y z
N MET A 1 20.73 -3.74 -19.42
CA MET A 1 19.32 -3.32 -19.30
C MET A 1 19.27 -2.30 -18.18
N ALA A 2 18.71 -1.11 -18.43
CA ALA A 2 18.57 -0.11 -17.37
C ALA A 2 17.64 -0.68 -16.29
N VAL A 3 18.09 -0.68 -15.05
CA VAL A 3 17.26 -1.00 -13.89
C VAL A 3 16.07 -0.05 -13.92
N GLY A 4 14.87 -0.58 -14.04
CA GLY A 4 13.66 0.23 -14.08
C GLY A 4 13.56 1.09 -12.83
N GLN A 5 13.58 2.40 -13.00
CA GLN A 5 13.47 3.32 -11.89
C GLN A 5 11.99 3.44 -11.48
N ILE A 6 11.70 3.17 -10.22
CA ILE A 6 10.39 3.43 -9.62
C ILE A 6 10.31 4.94 -9.38
N THR A 7 9.66 5.66 -10.31
CA THR A 7 9.46 7.12 -10.27
C THR A 7 8.01 7.47 -10.60
N TRP A 8 7.57 8.68 -10.24
CA TRP A 8 6.21 9.12 -10.53
C TRP A 8 5.95 9.31 -12.03
N GLU A 9 6.96 9.74 -12.82
CA GLU A 9 6.84 9.84 -14.27
C GLU A 9 6.54 8.46 -14.88
N ARG A 10 7.23 7.43 -14.38
CA ARG A 10 7.00 6.07 -14.84
C ARG A 10 5.63 5.56 -14.42
N PHE A 11 5.20 5.84 -13.17
CA PHE A 11 3.85 5.53 -12.71
C PHE A 11 2.79 6.14 -13.64
N ILE A 12 2.92 7.44 -13.96
CA ILE A 12 1.99 8.14 -14.86
C ILE A 12 1.98 7.49 -16.24
N THR A 13 3.16 7.25 -16.82
CA THR A 13 3.28 6.67 -18.16
C THR A 13 2.70 5.26 -18.24
N SER A 14 2.96 4.43 -17.24
CA SER A 14 2.50 3.02 -17.20
C SER A 14 1.00 2.88 -16.93
N ASN A 15 0.36 3.89 -16.36
CA ASN A 15 -1.05 3.83 -15.94
C ASN A 15 -1.96 4.84 -16.66
N ASN A 16 -1.50 5.40 -17.79
CA ASN A 16 -2.30 6.31 -18.61
C ASN A 16 -3.31 5.52 -19.49
N ASP A 17 -4.15 4.71 -18.85
CA ASP A 17 -5.18 3.92 -19.48
C ASP A 17 -6.59 4.56 -19.28
N ALA A 18 -7.63 3.88 -19.79
CA ALA A 18 -9.02 4.34 -19.69
C ALA A 18 -9.53 4.54 -18.24
N ARG A 19 -8.90 3.89 -17.26
CA ARG A 19 -9.26 4.06 -15.82
C ARG A 19 -8.56 5.25 -15.20
N GLY A 20 -7.43 5.67 -15.78
CA GLY A 20 -6.67 6.84 -15.38
C GLY A 20 -5.77 6.65 -14.17
N VAL A 21 -4.74 7.49 -14.13
CA VAL A 21 -3.67 7.48 -13.12
C VAL A 21 -4.19 7.57 -11.69
N ARG A 22 -5.25 8.37 -11.45
CA ARG A 22 -5.81 8.57 -10.09
C ARG A 22 -6.41 7.29 -9.54
N TYR A 23 -7.18 6.57 -10.35
CA TYR A 23 -7.73 5.27 -9.96
C TYR A 23 -6.62 4.24 -9.63
N LYS A 24 -5.58 4.21 -10.45
CA LYS A 24 -4.43 3.33 -10.22
C LYS A 24 -3.65 3.70 -8.95
N PHE A 25 -3.57 4.98 -8.64
CA PHE A 25 -2.95 5.44 -7.38
C PHE A 25 -3.79 5.06 -6.15
N GLU A 26 -5.10 5.16 -6.24
CA GLU A 26 -6.00 4.69 -5.18
C GLU A 26 -5.84 3.18 -4.94
N ASP A 27 -5.77 2.38 -6.02
CA ASP A 27 -5.55 0.93 -5.92
C ASP A 27 -4.15 0.60 -5.36
N LEU A 28 -3.09 1.30 -5.78
CA LEU A 28 -1.76 1.18 -5.19
C LEU A 28 -1.78 1.51 -3.69
N SER A 29 -2.43 2.60 -3.31
CA SER A 29 -2.55 3.03 -1.91
C SER A 29 -3.29 1.98 -1.07
N ARG A 30 -4.36 1.38 -1.61
CA ARG A 30 -5.08 0.27 -0.99
C ARG A 30 -4.18 -0.94 -0.76
N GLN A 31 -3.39 -1.31 -1.76
CA GLN A 31 -2.44 -2.43 -1.65
C GLN A 31 -1.38 -2.17 -0.57
N LEU A 32 -0.75 -0.98 -0.60
CA LEU A 32 0.24 -0.58 0.39
C LEU A 32 -0.35 -0.52 1.80
N PHE A 33 -1.56 0.05 1.96
CA PHE A 33 -2.26 0.07 3.23
C PHE A 33 -2.49 -1.34 3.76
N THR A 34 -2.93 -2.25 2.89
CA THR A 34 -3.16 -3.65 3.27
C THR A 34 -1.88 -4.34 3.70
N TYR A 35 -0.79 -4.22 2.94
CA TYR A 35 0.45 -4.94 3.22
C TYR A 35 1.24 -4.36 4.39
N GLU A 36 1.28 -3.04 4.55
CA GLU A 36 2.09 -2.39 5.58
C GLU A 36 1.37 -2.26 6.93
N PHE A 37 0.07 -1.99 6.91
CA PHE A 37 -0.63 -1.58 8.12
C PHE A 37 -1.68 -2.57 8.60
N LEU A 38 -2.13 -3.52 7.76
CA LEU A 38 -3.13 -4.52 8.13
C LEU A 38 -2.59 -5.94 8.25
N SER A 39 -1.48 -6.26 7.58
CA SER A 39 -0.99 -7.65 7.47
C SER A 39 -0.04 -8.06 8.61
N GLN A 40 0.10 -7.26 9.66
CA GLN A 40 1.11 -7.49 10.72
C GLN A 40 0.92 -8.80 11.50
N ASN A 41 -0.23 -9.47 11.41
CA ASN A 41 -0.53 -10.68 12.16
C ASN A 41 -0.98 -11.88 11.30
N ASN A 42 -0.53 -12.02 10.05
CA ASN A 42 -0.93 -13.10 9.15
C ASN A 42 -2.44 -13.19 8.84
N VAL A 43 -3.22 -12.20 9.22
CA VAL A 43 -4.63 -12.09 8.88
C VAL A 43 -4.77 -11.17 7.68
N CYS A 44 -4.96 -11.74 6.50
CA CYS A 44 -5.23 -10.99 5.28
C CYS A 44 -6.66 -10.43 5.37
N LYS A 45 -6.82 -9.18 5.82
CA LYS A 45 -8.10 -8.48 5.77
C LYS A 45 -8.28 -7.88 4.38
N TYR A 46 -9.35 -8.23 3.72
CA TYR A 46 -9.73 -7.59 2.46
C TYR A 46 -10.21 -6.17 2.70
N VAL A 47 -9.54 -5.21 2.11
CA VAL A 47 -9.97 -3.81 2.10
C VAL A 47 -10.82 -3.58 0.85
N HIS A 48 -12.11 -3.36 1.06
CA HIS A 48 -12.98 -2.86 0.00
C HIS A 48 -12.79 -1.35 -0.13
N SER A 49 -12.24 -0.92 -1.26
CA SER A 49 -12.29 0.49 -1.66
C SER A 49 -13.70 0.80 -2.15
N ASN A 50 -14.31 1.82 -1.56
CA ASN A 50 -15.58 2.35 -2.01
C ASN A 50 -15.42 3.84 -2.29
N PRO A 51 -15.38 4.27 -3.57
CA PRO A 51 -15.17 5.67 -3.94
C PRO A 51 -16.27 6.61 -3.42
N ASN A 52 -17.38 6.07 -2.92
CA ASN A 52 -18.45 6.86 -2.31
C ASN A 52 -18.30 7.01 -0.79
N ASN A 53 -17.29 6.42 -0.17
CA ASN A 53 -17.05 6.60 1.25
C ASN A 53 -16.65 8.05 1.55
N PRO A 54 -17.23 8.67 2.55
CA PRO A 54 -17.00 10.09 2.81
C PRO A 54 -15.65 10.31 3.50
N GLY A 55 -14.68 10.81 2.76
CA GLY A 55 -13.41 11.30 3.29
C GLY A 55 -12.32 10.26 3.54
N ILE A 56 -12.62 8.98 3.43
CA ILE A 56 -11.66 7.86 3.37
C ILE A 56 -12.10 6.87 2.30
N GLU A 57 -11.17 6.04 1.82
CA GLU A 57 -11.43 5.13 0.69
C GLU A 57 -12.02 3.78 1.11
N SER A 58 -12.11 3.51 2.42
CA SER A 58 -12.69 2.29 2.98
C SER A 58 -13.53 2.61 4.22
N GLU A 59 -14.39 1.70 4.64
CA GLU A 59 -14.92 1.76 6.01
C GLU A 59 -13.77 1.63 7.03
N PRO A 60 -13.93 2.22 8.25
CA PRO A 60 -12.95 2.04 9.32
C PRO A 60 -12.71 0.55 9.63
N ILE A 61 -11.44 0.16 9.70
CA ILE A 61 -11.02 -1.22 9.92
C ILE A 61 -10.36 -1.32 11.29
N LEU A 62 -10.73 -2.32 12.08
CA LEU A 62 -10.11 -2.56 13.37
C LEU A 62 -8.67 -3.06 13.19
N ASP A 63 -7.71 -2.27 13.67
CA ASP A 63 -6.34 -2.68 13.93
C ASP A 63 -6.31 -3.37 15.31
N GLU A 64 -6.38 -4.69 15.29
CA GLU A 64 -6.48 -5.50 16.52
C GLU A 64 -5.23 -5.40 17.41
N VAL A 65 -4.06 -5.12 16.81
CA VAL A 65 -2.79 -5.00 17.54
C VAL A 65 -2.81 -3.78 18.44
N ASN A 66 -3.28 -2.65 17.92
CA ASN A 66 -3.30 -1.38 18.63
C ASN A 66 -4.68 -1.04 19.17
N ASN A 67 -5.67 -1.92 19.00
CA ASN A 67 -7.06 -1.74 19.43
C ASN A 67 -7.64 -0.37 19.03
N ARG A 68 -7.50 -0.03 17.72
CA ARG A 68 -7.95 1.25 17.17
C ARG A 68 -8.53 1.04 15.77
N TYR A 69 -9.46 1.90 15.39
CA TYR A 69 -10.01 1.90 14.04
C TYR A 69 -9.15 2.77 13.10
N ILE A 70 -8.71 2.18 12.00
CA ILE A 70 -7.88 2.84 11.01
C ILE A 70 -8.57 2.91 9.65
N GLY A 71 -8.23 3.91 8.87
CA GLY A 71 -8.66 4.07 7.49
C GLY A 71 -7.55 4.68 6.64
N TYR A 72 -7.73 4.71 5.33
CA TYR A 72 -6.79 5.38 4.44
C TYR A 72 -7.50 6.33 3.49
N GLN A 73 -6.75 7.30 3.00
CA GLN A 73 -7.14 8.24 1.97
C GLN A 73 -6.03 8.30 0.92
N ALA A 74 -6.41 8.34 -0.36
CA ALA A 74 -5.49 8.47 -1.47
C ALA A 74 -5.70 9.81 -2.20
N LYS A 75 -4.63 10.56 -2.44
CA LYS A 75 -4.63 11.83 -3.17
C LYS A 75 -3.51 11.86 -4.20
N PHE A 76 -3.89 11.84 -5.46
CA PHE A 76 -2.97 12.02 -6.57
C PHE A 76 -3.13 13.43 -7.16
N PHE A 77 -2.05 14.19 -7.14
CA PHE A 77 -1.98 15.55 -7.68
C PHE A 77 -1.03 15.58 -8.88
N ASP A 78 -1.48 16.22 -9.96
CA ASP A 78 -0.66 16.39 -11.17
C ASP A 78 0.46 17.42 -10.93
N ASN A 79 0.13 18.50 -10.20
CA ASN A 79 1.04 19.57 -9.79
C ASN A 79 1.36 19.46 -8.30
N ASP A 80 1.39 20.59 -7.58
CA ASP A 80 1.60 20.62 -6.15
C ASP A 80 0.44 20.03 -5.35
N ALA A 81 0.68 19.69 -4.09
CA ALA A 81 -0.34 19.18 -3.19
C ALA A 81 -1.43 20.24 -2.92
N ASP A 82 -2.68 19.86 -3.14
CA ASP A 82 -3.83 20.71 -2.87
C ASP A 82 -4.38 20.45 -1.45
N TYR A 83 -3.98 21.31 -0.51
CA TYR A 83 -4.41 21.22 0.89
C TYR A 83 -5.91 21.45 1.08
N ASN A 84 -6.60 22.15 0.15
CA ASN A 84 -8.04 22.34 0.24
C ASN A 84 -8.77 21.03 -0.02
N GLN A 85 -8.37 20.27 -1.04
CA GLN A 85 -8.93 18.94 -1.30
C GLN A 85 -8.68 17.96 -0.15
N ILE A 86 -7.50 18.03 0.50
CA ILE A 86 -7.21 17.21 1.68
C ILE A 86 -8.11 17.63 2.84
N ARG A 87 -8.28 18.94 3.08
CA ARG A 87 -9.16 19.51 4.12
C ARG A 87 -10.62 19.10 3.93
N GLU A 88 -11.16 19.22 2.71
CA GLU A 88 -12.53 18.80 2.40
C GLU A 88 -12.78 17.33 2.73
N SER A 89 -11.81 16.48 2.41
CA SER A 89 -11.89 15.06 2.74
C SER A 89 -11.81 14.84 4.25
N ALA A 90 -10.93 15.53 4.96
CA ALA A 90 -10.85 15.49 6.42
C ALA A 90 -12.17 15.92 7.08
N GLN A 91 -12.81 16.99 6.56
CA GLN A 91 -14.13 17.44 7.04
C GLN A 91 -15.21 16.37 6.84
N LYS A 92 -15.21 15.68 5.69
CA LYS A 92 -16.14 14.57 5.43
C LYS A 92 -15.87 13.41 6.38
N ALA A 93 -14.61 13.03 6.60
CA ALA A 93 -14.24 11.98 7.54
C ALA A 93 -14.69 12.30 8.97
N VAL A 94 -14.42 13.51 9.46
CA VAL A 94 -14.88 13.97 10.78
C VAL A 94 -16.40 13.89 10.90
N LYS A 95 -17.13 14.38 9.88
CA LYS A 95 -18.59 14.38 9.89
C LYS A 95 -19.19 12.97 10.00
N HIS A 96 -18.58 11.98 9.35
CA HIS A 96 -19.17 10.64 9.23
C HIS A 96 -18.58 9.62 10.20
N TYR A 97 -17.33 9.79 10.63
CA TYR A 97 -16.59 8.78 11.40
C TYR A 97 -16.08 9.25 12.77
N LYS A 98 -16.48 10.45 13.24
CA LYS A 98 -16.16 10.88 14.60
C LYS A 98 -16.60 9.83 15.63
N GLY A 99 -15.66 9.39 16.49
CA GLY A 99 -15.89 8.33 17.46
C GLY A 99 -15.92 6.90 16.90
N LYS A 100 -15.62 6.75 15.60
CA LYS A 100 -15.55 5.43 14.91
C LYS A 100 -14.25 5.23 14.13
N LEU A 101 -13.40 6.25 14.07
CA LEU A 101 -12.13 6.25 13.37
C LEU A 101 -11.11 6.94 14.26
N ASP A 102 -9.97 6.32 14.46
CA ASP A 102 -8.90 6.83 15.33
C ASP A 102 -7.70 7.33 14.52
N LEU A 103 -7.47 6.81 13.32
CA LEU A 103 -6.31 7.15 12.51
C LEU A 103 -6.62 7.09 11.01
N ILE A 104 -6.17 8.11 10.27
CA ILE A 104 -6.16 8.13 8.80
C ILE A 104 -4.72 8.07 8.30
N TYR A 105 -4.42 7.09 7.44
CA TYR A 105 -3.20 7.08 6.61
C TYR A 105 -3.47 7.85 5.32
N LEU A 106 -2.84 9.01 5.17
CA LEU A 106 -2.96 9.84 3.97
C LEU A 106 -1.86 9.52 2.97
N PHE A 107 -2.19 8.76 1.94
CA PHE A 107 -1.29 8.53 0.80
C PHE A 107 -1.37 9.70 -0.17
N CYS A 108 -0.22 10.32 -0.46
CA CYS A 108 -0.11 11.46 -1.37
C CYS A 108 1.15 11.32 -2.23
N ASN A 109 1.00 11.43 -3.55
CA ASN A 109 2.14 11.36 -4.49
C ASN A 109 3.05 12.60 -4.46
N LYS A 110 2.75 13.57 -3.63
CA LYS A 110 3.54 14.81 -3.44
C LYS A 110 4.03 14.92 -2.01
N ALA A 111 5.18 15.55 -1.81
CA ALA A 111 5.64 15.93 -0.49
C ALA A 111 4.66 16.91 0.17
N LEU A 112 4.39 16.71 1.45
CA LEU A 112 3.56 17.61 2.24
C LEU A 112 4.43 18.40 3.22
N THR A 113 4.25 19.72 3.22
CA THR A 113 4.91 20.61 4.19
C THR A 113 4.11 20.62 5.49
N THR A 114 4.46 19.72 6.41
CA THR A 114 3.73 19.54 7.68
C THR A 114 3.80 20.75 8.62
N THR A 115 4.74 21.66 8.38
CA THR A 115 4.90 22.89 9.19
C THR A 115 4.05 24.05 8.71
N CYS A 116 3.43 23.98 7.51
CA CYS A 116 2.59 25.07 6.99
C CYS A 116 1.23 25.15 7.70
N ASP A 117 0.65 26.35 7.72
CA ASP A 117 -0.63 26.58 8.41
C ASP A 117 -1.79 25.78 7.83
N SER A 118 -1.77 25.53 6.51
CA SER A 118 -2.79 24.71 5.85
C SER A 118 -2.78 23.27 6.36
N TYR A 119 -1.60 22.66 6.49
CA TYR A 119 -1.47 21.29 7.03
C TYR A 119 -1.84 21.23 8.51
N LYS A 120 -1.29 22.17 9.33
CA LYS A 120 -1.62 22.27 10.76
C LYS A 120 -3.11 22.45 11.01
N GLY A 121 -3.78 23.21 10.14
CA GLY A 121 -5.23 23.40 10.21
C GLY A 121 -6.03 22.13 9.92
N ILE A 122 -5.52 21.24 9.03
CA ILE A 122 -6.11 19.91 8.76
C ILE A 122 -5.87 18.98 9.96
N GLU A 123 -4.64 18.93 10.43
CA GLU A 123 -4.26 18.11 11.59
C GLU A 123 -5.06 18.50 12.84
N LYS A 124 -5.19 19.81 13.11
CA LYS A 124 -6.02 20.30 14.22
C LYS A 124 -7.49 19.88 14.06
N LEU A 125 -8.07 20.03 12.86
CA LEU A 125 -9.46 19.63 12.60
C LEU A 125 -9.70 18.15 12.94
N LEU A 126 -8.80 17.28 12.55
CA LEU A 126 -8.89 15.84 12.81
C LEU A 126 -8.66 15.53 14.29
N ASN A 127 -7.62 16.13 14.91
CA ASN A 127 -7.29 15.92 16.32
C ASN A 127 -8.42 16.39 17.24
N ASP A 128 -9.09 17.51 16.94
CA ASP A 128 -10.26 17.99 17.69
C ASP A 128 -11.45 16.99 17.61
N ALA A 129 -11.44 16.09 16.64
CA ALA A 129 -12.42 15.01 16.50
C ALA A 129 -11.93 13.66 17.05
N GLY A 130 -10.71 13.60 17.62
CA GLY A 130 -10.08 12.38 18.11
C GLY A 130 -9.49 11.49 17.02
N ILE A 131 -9.23 12.03 15.81
CA ILE A 131 -8.69 11.30 14.66
C ILE A 131 -7.25 11.77 14.42
N ALA A 132 -6.27 10.87 14.48
CA ALA A 132 -4.90 11.15 14.11
C ALA A 132 -4.72 11.13 12.58
N LEU A 133 -3.73 11.87 12.07
CA LEU A 133 -3.35 11.88 10.66
C LEU A 133 -1.90 11.42 10.49
N GLN A 134 -1.70 10.36 9.71
CA GLN A 134 -0.37 9.85 9.36
C GLN A 134 -0.14 10.02 7.85
N PRO A 135 0.69 10.99 7.42
CA PRO A 135 1.01 11.14 6.01
C PRO A 135 2.01 10.07 5.55
N ILE A 136 1.72 9.48 4.39
CA ILE A 136 2.59 8.58 3.64
C ILE A 136 2.76 9.24 2.26
N THR A 137 3.89 9.88 2.06
CA THR A 137 4.04 10.81 0.93
C THR A 137 5.21 10.45 0.02
N ASP A 138 5.12 10.87 -1.23
CA ASP A 138 6.17 10.93 -2.24
C ASP A 138 7.21 9.78 -2.14
N THR A 139 8.41 10.07 -1.70
CA THR A 139 9.52 9.12 -1.58
C THR A 139 9.19 7.94 -0.68
N THR A 140 8.44 8.14 0.40
CA THR A 140 8.00 7.06 1.30
C THR A 140 7.15 6.04 0.55
N ILE A 141 6.24 6.49 -0.33
CA ILE A 141 5.44 5.57 -1.15
C ILE A 141 6.34 4.78 -2.10
N LEU A 142 7.27 5.47 -2.77
CA LEU A 142 8.20 4.81 -3.70
C LEU A 142 9.11 3.80 -2.98
N ASP A 143 9.53 4.07 -1.75
CA ASP A 143 10.30 3.14 -0.91
C ASP A 143 9.45 1.92 -0.51
N LEU A 144 8.20 2.12 -0.14
CA LEU A 144 7.27 1.02 0.12
C LEU A 144 7.04 0.15 -1.12
N VAL A 145 6.92 0.76 -2.31
CA VAL A 145 6.83 0.01 -3.56
C VAL A 145 8.08 -0.84 -3.80
N ARG A 146 9.28 -0.33 -3.52
CA ARG A 146 10.53 -1.11 -3.61
C ARG A 146 10.56 -2.29 -2.63
N LYS A 147 9.93 -2.15 -1.48
CA LYS A 147 9.78 -3.24 -0.50
C LYS A 147 8.87 -4.37 -1.02
N TYR A 148 7.93 -4.04 -1.92
CA TYR A 148 7.00 -4.97 -2.55
C TYR A 148 7.19 -5.02 -4.08
N PRO A 149 8.19 -5.75 -4.58
CA PRO A 149 8.58 -5.71 -6.00
C PRO A 149 7.47 -6.01 -7.00
N PHE A 150 6.48 -6.83 -6.63
CA PHE A 150 5.33 -7.10 -7.48
C PHE A 150 4.46 -5.85 -7.73
N LEU A 151 4.43 -4.88 -6.78
CA LEU A 151 3.78 -3.59 -6.98
C LEU A 151 4.57 -2.74 -7.97
N GLY A 152 5.91 -2.77 -7.89
CA GLY A 152 6.78 -2.12 -8.87
C GLY A 152 6.51 -2.64 -10.29
N LYS A 153 6.43 -3.96 -10.45
CA LYS A 153 6.10 -4.57 -11.74
C LYS A 153 4.71 -4.17 -12.24
N TYR A 154 3.70 -4.20 -11.39
CA TYR A 154 2.32 -3.99 -11.80
C TYR A 154 1.98 -2.53 -12.08
N TYR A 155 2.46 -1.60 -11.23
CA TYR A 155 2.10 -0.18 -11.33
C TYR A 155 3.14 0.68 -12.03
N PHE A 156 4.39 0.24 -12.09
CA PHE A 156 5.51 1.03 -12.65
C PHE A 156 6.12 0.37 -13.88
N ASP A 157 5.56 -0.74 -14.35
CA ASP A 157 6.16 -1.55 -15.41
C ASP A 157 7.65 -1.83 -15.13
N ASP A 158 7.96 -2.05 -13.85
CA ASP A 158 9.32 -2.30 -13.41
C ASP A 158 9.67 -3.77 -13.61
N HIS A 159 10.36 -4.05 -14.71
CA HIS A 159 10.91 -5.37 -15.00
C HIS A 159 12.25 -5.63 -14.30
N GLY A 160 12.68 -4.70 -13.44
CA GLY A 160 13.95 -4.77 -12.72
C GLY A 160 13.98 -5.77 -11.56
N ILE A 161 12.88 -6.45 -11.28
CA ILE A 161 12.93 -7.64 -10.43
C ILE A 161 13.72 -8.67 -11.22
N SER A 162 14.98 -8.84 -10.86
CA SER A 162 15.81 -9.84 -11.50
C SER A 162 15.15 -11.21 -11.29
N HIS A 163 15.20 -12.03 -12.32
CA HIS A 163 14.86 -13.46 -12.22
C HIS A 163 15.48 -14.08 -10.97
N GLU A 164 16.68 -13.65 -10.62
CA GLU A 164 17.45 -14.01 -9.43
C GLU A 164 16.73 -13.71 -8.09
N TRP A 165 16.03 -12.58 -7.96
CA TRP A 165 15.25 -12.28 -6.75
C TRP A 165 14.05 -13.23 -6.59
N PHE A 166 13.35 -13.52 -7.68
CA PHE A 166 12.24 -14.49 -7.68
C PHE A 166 12.72 -15.89 -7.35
N VAL A 167 13.83 -16.32 -7.96
CA VAL A 167 14.44 -17.61 -7.69
C VAL A 167 14.87 -17.71 -6.23
N ASN A 168 15.52 -16.69 -5.68
CA ASN A 168 15.95 -16.68 -4.28
C ASN A 168 14.77 -16.68 -3.31
N LYS A 169 13.71 -15.91 -3.57
CA LYS A 169 12.51 -15.91 -2.71
C LYS A 169 11.73 -17.21 -2.83
N ALA A 170 11.58 -17.75 -4.03
CA ALA A 170 10.97 -19.05 -4.23
C ALA A 170 11.78 -20.16 -3.58
N ALA A 171 13.12 -20.16 -3.71
CA ALA A 171 14.00 -21.12 -3.07
C ALA A 171 13.93 -21.06 -1.53
N ILE A 172 13.90 -19.87 -0.94
CA ILE A 172 13.72 -19.70 0.52
C ILE A 172 12.36 -20.25 0.95
N THR A 173 11.29 -19.94 0.20
CA THR A 173 9.94 -20.42 0.51
C THR A 173 9.87 -21.95 0.38
N VAL A 174 10.45 -22.52 -0.67
CA VAL A 174 10.51 -23.98 -0.89
C VAL A 174 11.35 -24.66 0.17
N ASN A 175 12.48 -24.07 0.58
CA ASN A 175 13.30 -24.63 1.67
C ASN A 175 12.56 -24.61 3.01
N ILE A 176 11.89 -23.51 3.36
CA ILE A 176 11.08 -23.41 4.59
C ILE A 176 9.92 -24.42 4.56
N LEU A 177 9.23 -24.53 3.43
CA LEU A 177 8.17 -25.53 3.26
C LEU A 177 8.73 -26.96 3.23
N GLY A 178 9.84 -27.16 2.54
CA GLY A 178 10.53 -28.44 2.44
C GLY A 178 11.06 -28.95 3.79
N GLU A 179 11.64 -28.07 4.61
CA GLU A 179 12.05 -28.41 5.98
C GLU A 179 10.86 -28.78 6.86
N ARG A 180 9.76 -28.05 6.78
CA ARG A 180 8.53 -28.38 7.51
C ARG A 180 7.88 -29.67 7.01
N PHE A 181 7.82 -29.86 5.70
CA PHE A 181 7.27 -31.10 5.12
C PHE A 181 8.16 -32.31 5.35
N ASN A 182 9.48 -32.18 5.28
CA ASN A 182 10.41 -33.27 5.57
C ASN A 182 10.45 -33.65 7.06
N ALA A 183 10.19 -32.70 7.96
CA ALA A 183 10.09 -33.01 9.38
C ALA A 183 8.84 -33.83 9.74
N ASP A 184 7.72 -33.59 9.01
CA ASP A 184 6.44 -34.22 9.34
C ASP A 184 6.03 -35.37 8.42
N PHE A 185 6.52 -35.42 7.18
CA PHE A 185 6.01 -36.34 6.16
C PHE A 185 7.09 -36.85 5.22
N ASN A 186 8.02 -37.39 5.41
CA ASN A 186 9.01 -38.09 4.53
C ASN A 186 8.46 -38.47 3.14
N VAL A 187 7.77 -37.55 2.44
CA VAL A 187 7.11 -37.76 1.15
C VAL A 187 7.88 -37.05 0.07
N ASP A 188 8.72 -37.81 -0.63
CA ASP A 188 9.32 -37.39 -1.90
C ASP A 188 8.22 -37.41 -2.98
N THR A 189 7.45 -36.33 -3.09
CA THR A 189 6.38 -36.24 -4.07
C THR A 189 6.93 -35.84 -5.45
N GLU A 190 6.31 -36.37 -6.51
CA GLU A 190 6.60 -35.98 -7.90
C GLU A 190 6.50 -34.47 -8.11
N ALA A 191 5.63 -33.76 -7.36
CA ALA A 191 5.51 -32.32 -7.36
C ALA A 191 6.75 -31.60 -6.85
N SER A 192 7.45 -32.12 -5.82
CA SER A 192 8.69 -31.50 -5.33
C SER A 192 9.85 -31.71 -6.28
N ARG A 193 9.89 -32.86 -6.99
CA ARG A 193 10.87 -33.10 -8.06
C ARG A 193 10.65 -32.18 -9.25
N ASN A 194 9.42 -32.03 -9.70
CA ASN A 194 9.08 -31.16 -10.82
C ASN A 194 9.34 -29.68 -10.50
N LEU A 195 9.10 -29.24 -9.28
CA LEU A 195 9.42 -27.89 -8.84
C LEU A 195 10.93 -27.64 -8.80
N SER A 196 11.72 -28.61 -8.33
CA SER A 196 13.18 -28.53 -8.33
C SER A 196 13.76 -28.45 -9.75
N ILE A 197 13.21 -29.19 -10.71
CA ILE A 197 13.61 -29.17 -12.13
C ILE A 197 13.24 -27.80 -12.75
N PHE A 198 12.08 -27.26 -12.43
CA PHE A 198 11.64 -25.95 -12.93
C PHE A 198 12.51 -24.78 -12.43
N LEU A 199 13.04 -24.89 -11.21
CA LEU A 199 13.90 -23.86 -10.60
C LEU A 199 15.38 -23.96 -11.02
N GLN A 200 15.80 -25.06 -11.67
CA GLN A 200 17.16 -25.27 -12.16
C GLN A 200 17.36 -24.92 -13.65
N ASN A 201 16.29 -24.67 -14.39
CA ASN A 201 16.25 -24.21 -15.80
C ASN A 201 15.85 -22.74 -15.88
#